data_2335dbef7607e1546ab17fa14b97ab0a
#
_entry.id   2335dbef7607e1546ab17fa14b97ab0a
#
_cell.length_a   1.000
_cell.length_b   1.000
_cell.length_c   1.000
_cell.angle_alpha   90.00
_cell.angle_beta   90.00
_cell.angle_gamma   90.00
#
_symmetry.space_group_name_H-M   'P 1'
#
loop_
_entity.id
_entity.type
_entity.pdbx_description
1 polymer ?
#
loop_
_entity_poly.entity_id
_entity_poly.type
_entity_poly.pdbx_seq_one_letter_code
_entity_poly.pdbx_strand_id
1 'polypeptide(L)'
;MFGDHTKVVKLIDFPFVIGADGTKFFSPVLINNKFLYYLLVYTAINLPSRGYARHYVLLKKEYLPIPPLAEQERIVAEIEKFEPLIAEYDKLEQQATKLDGEIYDKLKKSILQYAIQGKLVPKDSNDESAAVLLERIRAEKKAQLGKKYVESYIYKGDDNCYYEKVGLETKNITDEIPFDIPDTWEWARVDTLFQHNTGKALNSANTKGNYREYITTSNLYWNYFKLDSLKKMLFTDEEIDKCSLKKGDLLVCEGGDIGRSAIWNFDIPMCIQNHIHRLRAYFAVETKFYYCVLYLYKQLGIIGGKGIGIQGLSTKALGRIIFPVPPLAEQKRIIEQINVIFSKLKDEI
;
A
#
# COMPACT_ATOMS: atom_id res chain seq x y z
N MET A 1 22.17 -0.14 38.45
CA MET A 1 22.60 0.93 37.52
C MET A 1 21.37 1.72 37.06
N PHE A 2 21.46 3.04 37.00
CA PHE A 2 20.42 3.95 36.48
C PHE A 2 20.98 4.81 35.36
N GLY A 3 20.33 4.82 34.24
CA GLY A 3 20.66 5.66 33.09
C GLY A 3 20.10 7.07 33.27
N ASP A 4 20.99 8.06 33.44
CA ASP A 4 20.63 9.44 33.80
C ASP A 4 19.76 10.13 32.72
N HIS A 5 20.00 9.83 31.46
CA HIS A 5 19.24 10.40 30.35
C HIS A 5 18.03 9.56 29.93
N THR A 6 18.09 8.23 30.13
CA THR A 6 17.07 7.28 29.62
C THR A 6 16.08 6.83 30.69
N LYS A 7 16.34 7.09 31.97
CA LYS A 7 15.65 6.54 33.14
C LYS A 7 15.66 4.99 33.22
N VAL A 8 16.44 4.32 32.38
CA VAL A 8 16.53 2.87 32.37
C VAL A 8 17.26 2.38 33.62
N VAL A 9 16.66 1.44 34.33
CA VAL A 9 17.27 0.76 35.47
C VAL A 9 17.68 -0.64 35.05
N LYS A 10 18.91 -1.07 35.44
CA LYS A 10 19.38 -2.43 35.21
C LYS A 10 19.98 -2.99 36.49
N LEU A 11 19.64 -4.23 36.82
CA LEU A 11 20.37 -5.02 37.81
C LEU A 11 21.62 -5.60 37.12
N ILE A 12 22.80 -5.44 37.74
CA ILE A 12 24.06 -5.96 37.21
C ILE A 12 24.63 -6.86 38.27
N ASP A 13 24.88 -8.12 37.96
CA ASP A 13 25.34 -9.19 38.79
C ASP A 13 26.70 -9.80 38.34
N PHE A 14 27.34 -9.11 37.40
CA PHE A 14 28.67 -9.47 36.86
C PHE A 14 29.67 -8.29 36.92
N PRO A 15 30.98 -8.54 36.93
CA PRO A 15 32.03 -7.51 36.86
C PRO A 15 31.90 -6.69 35.57
N PHE A 16 31.99 -5.37 35.67
CA PHE A 16 31.94 -4.44 34.54
C PHE A 16 32.85 -3.24 34.76
N VAL A 17 33.18 -2.56 33.66
CA VAL A 17 33.94 -1.30 33.65
C VAL A 17 33.01 -0.13 33.36
N ILE A 18 33.11 0.92 34.15
CA ILE A 18 32.31 2.15 33.94
C ILE A 18 32.93 2.94 32.79
N GLY A 19 32.21 3.08 31.68
CA GLY A 19 32.73 3.76 30.49
C GLY A 19 32.13 5.13 30.19
N ALA A 20 31.01 5.52 30.82
CA ALA A 20 30.34 6.78 30.48
C ALA A 20 29.78 7.50 31.73
N ASP A 21 29.79 8.83 31.70
CA ASP A 21 29.28 9.69 32.78
C ASP A 21 27.74 9.70 32.91
N GLY A 22 27.03 9.26 31.87
CA GLY A 22 25.58 9.23 31.81
C GLY A 22 24.90 8.10 32.61
N THR A 23 25.62 7.36 33.46
CA THR A 23 25.09 6.26 34.26
C THR A 23 25.43 6.46 35.74
N LYS A 24 24.50 6.08 36.63
CA LYS A 24 24.68 6.10 38.07
C LYS A 24 24.57 4.68 38.62
N PHE A 25 25.46 4.34 39.54
CA PHE A 25 25.50 3.02 40.16
C PHE A 25 25.09 3.11 41.62
N PHE A 26 24.31 2.16 42.09
CA PHE A 26 23.89 2.02 43.46
C PHE A 26 24.39 0.67 43.95
N SER A 27 25.14 0.70 45.07
CA SER A 27 25.54 -0.49 45.80
C SER A 27 24.82 -0.47 47.14
N PRO A 28 23.79 -1.27 47.31
CA PRO A 28 22.98 -1.26 48.54
C PRO A 28 23.79 -1.84 49.71
N VAL A 29 23.58 -1.25 50.85
CA VAL A 29 24.08 -1.74 52.14
C VAL A 29 22.86 -2.03 53.01
N LEU A 30 22.68 -3.25 53.48
CA LEU A 30 21.54 -3.71 54.28
C LEU A 30 20.18 -3.63 53.56
N ILE A 31 20.18 -3.57 52.23
CA ILE A 31 18.97 -3.62 51.39
C ILE A 31 19.14 -4.76 50.40
N ASN A 32 18.06 -5.52 50.15
CA ASN A 32 18.05 -6.57 49.14
C ASN A 32 18.26 -5.98 47.74
N ASN A 33 19.19 -6.47 46.95
CA ASN A 33 19.57 -5.96 45.63
C ASN A 33 18.41 -5.93 44.66
N LYS A 34 17.60 -6.99 44.62
CA LYS A 34 16.40 -7.10 43.73
C LYS A 34 15.30 -6.17 44.20
N PHE A 35 15.08 -6.06 45.53
CA PHE A 35 14.12 -5.09 46.07
C PHE A 35 14.48 -3.68 45.65
N LEU A 36 15.75 -3.25 45.84
CA LEU A 36 16.19 -1.94 45.38
C LEU A 36 16.04 -1.76 43.87
N TYR A 37 16.30 -2.80 43.08
CA TYR A 37 16.09 -2.78 41.63
C TYR A 37 14.63 -2.49 41.28
N TYR A 38 13.66 -3.24 41.80
CA TYR A 38 12.24 -3.01 41.53
C TYR A 38 11.75 -1.65 42.03
N LEU A 39 12.20 -1.23 43.21
CA LEU A 39 11.89 0.07 43.74
C LEU A 39 12.40 1.21 42.87
N LEU A 40 13.62 1.10 42.35
CA LEU A 40 14.17 2.08 41.42
C LEU A 40 13.47 2.05 40.05
N VAL A 41 13.07 0.89 39.56
CA VAL A 41 12.25 0.77 38.33
C VAL A 41 10.93 1.50 38.50
N TYR A 42 10.19 1.22 39.58
CA TYR A 42 8.94 1.89 39.88
C TYR A 42 9.11 3.41 39.99
N THR A 43 10.13 3.86 40.73
CA THR A 43 10.41 5.28 40.91
C THR A 43 10.77 5.95 39.58
N ALA A 44 11.63 5.30 38.76
CA ALA A 44 12.07 5.82 37.47
C ALA A 44 10.92 6.01 36.46
N ILE A 45 9.95 5.08 36.44
CA ILE A 45 8.75 5.18 35.58
C ILE A 45 7.93 6.41 35.97
N ASN A 46 7.76 6.67 37.26
CA ASN A 46 6.97 7.77 37.79
C ASN A 46 7.67 9.15 37.78
N LEU A 47 8.98 9.21 37.50
CA LEU A 47 9.67 10.49 37.35
C LEU A 47 9.16 11.27 36.13
N PRO A 48 8.98 12.61 36.25
CA PRO A 48 8.64 13.45 35.10
C PRO A 48 9.65 13.29 33.97
N SER A 49 9.17 13.20 32.72
CA SER A 49 10.03 13.20 31.55
C SER A 49 10.55 14.61 31.27
N ARG A 50 11.84 14.75 31.04
CA ARG A 50 12.51 15.99 30.64
C ARG A 50 13.24 15.86 29.28
N GLY A 51 12.80 14.95 28.45
CA GLY A 51 13.50 14.64 27.20
C GLY A 51 14.90 14.09 27.48
N TYR A 52 15.93 14.60 26.84
CA TYR A 52 17.32 14.16 26.99
C TYR A 52 18.05 14.80 28.21
N ALA A 53 17.32 15.45 29.14
CA ALA A 53 17.91 16.02 30.35
C ALA A 53 18.28 14.94 31.36
N ARG A 54 19.10 15.33 32.37
CA ARG A 54 19.55 14.43 33.46
C ARG A 54 18.42 14.24 34.48
N HIS A 55 18.02 13.00 34.71
CA HIS A 55 16.94 12.61 35.61
C HIS A 55 17.39 12.22 37.01
N TYR A 56 18.69 11.94 37.21
CA TYR A 56 19.22 11.60 38.51
C TYR A 56 18.99 12.71 39.56
N VAL A 57 19.00 13.97 39.13
CA VAL A 57 18.72 15.14 40.00
C VAL A 57 17.28 15.07 40.59
N LEU A 58 16.37 14.45 39.88
CA LEU A 58 15.02 14.18 40.36
C LEU A 58 14.99 12.95 41.26
N LEU A 59 15.57 11.84 40.79
CA LEU A 59 15.60 10.57 41.50
C LEU A 59 16.14 10.71 42.94
N LYS A 60 17.23 11.47 43.11
CA LYS A 60 17.85 11.65 44.44
C LYS A 60 17.00 12.47 45.42
N LYS A 61 15.90 13.07 45.00
CA LYS A 61 14.96 13.80 45.86
C LYS A 61 13.78 12.95 46.31
N GLU A 62 13.61 11.77 45.70
CA GLU A 62 12.50 10.88 46.02
C GLU A 62 12.77 10.16 47.35
N TYR A 63 11.68 10.03 48.13
CA TYR A 63 11.65 9.25 49.35
C TYR A 63 11.29 7.81 49.05
N LEU A 64 12.24 6.90 49.33
CA LEU A 64 12.05 5.46 49.03
C LEU A 64 11.67 4.73 50.32
N PRO A 65 10.57 3.97 50.34
CA PRO A 65 10.21 3.14 51.49
C PRO A 65 11.16 1.96 51.64
N ILE A 66 11.68 1.76 52.82
CA ILE A 66 12.62 0.65 53.13
C ILE A 66 12.00 -0.18 54.28
N PRO A 67 11.27 -1.25 53.96
CA PRO A 67 10.74 -2.16 54.98
C PRO A 67 11.83 -3.07 55.54
N PRO A 68 11.58 -3.82 56.64
CA PRO A 68 12.51 -4.78 57.18
C PRO A 68 12.97 -5.80 56.12
N LEU A 69 14.22 -6.32 56.23
CA LEU A 69 14.83 -7.18 55.23
C LEU A 69 13.95 -8.42 54.88
N ALA A 70 13.37 -9.07 55.89
CA ALA A 70 12.51 -10.24 55.66
C ALA A 70 11.21 -9.87 54.84
N GLU A 71 10.78 -8.64 54.91
CA GLU A 71 9.65 -8.15 54.11
C GLU A 71 10.08 -7.82 52.70
N GLN A 72 11.26 -7.23 52.50
CA GLN A 72 11.86 -7.04 51.18
C GLN A 72 11.99 -8.36 50.41
N GLU A 73 12.43 -9.43 51.06
CA GLU A 73 12.56 -10.76 50.48
C GLU A 73 11.19 -11.34 50.07
N ARG A 74 10.16 -11.16 50.91
CA ARG A 74 8.79 -11.60 50.55
C ARG A 74 8.24 -10.83 49.36
N ILE A 75 8.46 -9.52 49.32
CA ILE A 75 8.04 -8.68 48.19
C ILE A 75 8.71 -9.12 46.90
N VAL A 76 10.04 -9.34 46.93
CA VAL A 76 10.80 -9.82 45.77
C VAL A 76 10.27 -11.18 45.33
N ALA A 77 10.06 -12.13 46.24
CA ALA A 77 9.56 -13.46 45.91
C ALA A 77 8.16 -13.41 45.25
N GLU A 78 7.28 -12.51 45.69
CA GLU A 78 5.98 -12.33 45.05
C GLU A 78 6.10 -11.71 43.65
N ILE A 79 6.92 -10.66 43.46
CA ILE A 79 7.13 -10.06 42.15
C ILE A 79 7.68 -11.11 41.15
N GLU A 80 8.67 -11.90 41.58
CA GLU A 80 9.29 -12.93 40.74
C GLU A 80 8.33 -14.05 40.30
N LYS A 81 7.25 -14.32 41.07
CA LYS A 81 6.18 -15.23 40.63
C LYS A 81 5.36 -14.68 39.45
N PHE A 82 5.20 -13.36 39.40
CA PHE A 82 4.43 -12.73 38.33
C PHE A 82 5.24 -12.45 37.06
N GLU A 83 6.56 -12.31 37.15
CA GLU A 83 7.42 -12.02 35.97
C GLU A 83 7.20 -13.00 34.80
N PRO A 84 7.18 -14.35 34.98
CA PRO A 84 6.94 -15.26 33.88
C PRO A 84 5.51 -15.11 33.29
N LEU A 85 4.51 -14.79 34.13
CA LEU A 85 3.14 -14.57 33.68
C LEU A 85 3.03 -13.27 32.85
N ILE A 86 3.73 -12.21 33.26
CA ILE A 86 3.80 -10.94 32.51
C ILE A 86 4.49 -11.20 31.17
N ALA A 87 5.61 -11.91 31.14
CA ALA A 87 6.30 -12.23 29.91
C ALA A 87 5.45 -13.08 28.95
N GLU A 88 4.67 -14.01 29.46
CA GLU A 88 3.72 -14.80 28.67
C GLU A 88 2.57 -13.94 28.12
N TYR A 89 2.02 -13.05 28.96
CA TYR A 89 0.99 -12.10 28.54
C TYR A 89 1.48 -11.19 27.42
N ASP A 90 2.66 -10.57 27.57
CA ASP A 90 3.25 -9.70 26.54
C ASP A 90 3.46 -10.46 25.22
N LYS A 91 3.89 -11.71 25.29
CA LYS A 91 4.05 -12.57 24.11
C LYS A 91 2.72 -12.82 23.42
N LEU A 92 1.67 -13.14 24.19
CA LEU A 92 0.33 -13.41 23.65
C LEU A 92 -0.30 -12.14 23.07
N GLU A 93 -0.13 -10.98 23.70
CA GLU A 93 -0.59 -9.69 23.21
C GLU A 93 0.08 -9.32 21.88
N GLN A 94 1.41 -9.50 21.78
CA GLN A 94 2.13 -9.29 20.53
C GLN A 94 1.66 -10.23 19.42
N GLN A 95 1.39 -11.49 19.75
CA GLN A 95 0.85 -12.47 18.80
C GLN A 95 -0.57 -12.09 18.34
N ALA A 96 -1.44 -11.68 19.26
CA ALA A 96 -2.79 -11.22 18.95
C ALA A 96 -2.77 -9.99 18.03
N THR A 97 -1.98 -8.96 18.36
CA THR A 97 -1.83 -7.75 17.56
C THR A 97 -1.30 -8.06 16.15
N LYS A 98 -0.31 -8.94 16.04
CA LYS A 98 0.21 -9.39 14.74
C LYS A 98 -0.85 -10.14 13.94
N LEU A 99 -1.58 -11.05 14.60
CA LEU A 99 -2.64 -11.84 13.96
C LEU A 99 -3.76 -10.94 13.45
N ASP A 100 -4.19 -9.95 14.22
CA ASP A 100 -5.22 -8.99 13.81
C ASP A 100 -4.80 -8.23 12.55
N GLY A 101 -3.57 -7.71 12.48
CA GLY A 101 -3.05 -7.05 11.28
C GLY A 101 -3.00 -7.99 10.07
N GLU A 102 -2.50 -9.21 10.25
CA GLU A 102 -2.43 -10.20 9.18
C GLU A 102 -3.80 -10.68 8.69
N ILE A 103 -4.80 -10.78 9.58
CA ILE A 103 -6.17 -11.18 9.21
C ILE A 103 -6.79 -10.12 8.30
N TYR A 104 -6.67 -8.83 8.63
CA TYR A 104 -7.19 -7.74 7.82
C TYR A 104 -6.58 -7.74 6.41
N ASP A 105 -5.27 -7.83 6.30
CA ASP A 105 -4.57 -7.85 5.01
C ASP A 105 -4.97 -9.08 4.17
N LYS A 106 -5.05 -10.26 4.80
CA LYS A 106 -5.48 -11.50 4.14
C LYS A 106 -6.93 -11.43 3.69
N LEU A 107 -7.81 -10.86 4.52
CA LEU A 107 -9.23 -10.71 4.21
C LEU A 107 -9.43 -9.72 3.05
N LYS A 108 -8.76 -8.57 3.09
CA LYS A 108 -8.74 -7.58 2.00
C LYS A 108 -8.32 -8.22 0.68
N LYS A 109 -7.19 -8.92 0.68
CA LYS A 109 -6.68 -9.65 -0.48
C LYS A 109 -7.69 -10.69 -0.98
N SER A 110 -8.30 -11.47 -0.08
CA SER A 110 -9.29 -12.50 -0.43
C SER A 110 -10.53 -11.89 -1.06
N ILE A 111 -11.09 -10.83 -0.48
CA ILE A 111 -12.26 -10.13 -1.02
C ILE A 111 -11.98 -9.62 -2.44
N LEU A 112 -10.84 -8.96 -2.65
CA LEU A 112 -10.45 -8.48 -3.97
C LEU A 112 -10.24 -9.62 -4.96
N GLN A 113 -9.68 -10.74 -4.52
CA GLN A 113 -9.53 -11.94 -5.38
C GLN A 113 -10.88 -12.52 -5.79
N TYR A 114 -11.85 -12.62 -4.87
CA TYR A 114 -13.22 -13.03 -5.18
C TYR A 114 -13.88 -12.05 -6.16
N ALA A 115 -13.67 -10.75 -5.96
CA ALA A 115 -14.19 -9.70 -6.83
C ALA A 115 -13.73 -9.83 -8.28
N ILE A 116 -12.40 -9.93 -8.49
CA ILE A 116 -11.83 -9.98 -9.85
C ILE A 116 -12.00 -11.35 -10.55
N GLN A 117 -12.40 -12.38 -9.81
CA GLN A 117 -12.78 -13.70 -10.35
C GLN A 117 -14.29 -13.85 -10.60
N GLY A 118 -15.08 -12.77 -10.43
CA GLY A 118 -16.53 -12.79 -10.63
C GLY A 118 -17.31 -13.63 -9.60
N LYS A 119 -16.77 -13.77 -8.38
CA LYS A 119 -17.36 -14.57 -7.31
C LYS A 119 -18.02 -13.75 -6.20
N LEU A 120 -17.87 -12.40 -6.26
CA LEU A 120 -18.31 -11.51 -5.16
C LEU A 120 -19.80 -11.14 -5.26
N VAL A 121 -20.32 -11.02 -6.47
CA VAL A 121 -21.72 -10.65 -6.73
C VAL A 121 -22.40 -11.67 -7.64
N PRO A 122 -23.72 -11.85 -7.55
CA PRO A 122 -24.43 -12.73 -8.47
C PRO A 122 -24.44 -12.16 -9.89
N LYS A 123 -24.40 -13.07 -10.87
CA LYS A 123 -24.61 -12.73 -12.29
C LYS A 123 -26.04 -12.25 -12.50
N ASP A 124 -26.21 -11.27 -13.38
CA ASP A 124 -27.53 -10.83 -13.86
C ASP A 124 -27.62 -11.10 -15.37
N SER A 125 -28.59 -11.87 -15.77
CA SER A 125 -28.86 -12.23 -17.20
C SER A 125 -29.27 -11.03 -18.04
N ASN A 126 -29.70 -9.93 -17.42
CA ASN A 126 -30.09 -8.69 -18.11
C ASN A 126 -28.88 -7.76 -18.36
N ASP A 127 -27.72 -8.07 -17.81
CA ASP A 127 -26.54 -7.27 -18.08
C ASP A 127 -26.13 -7.39 -19.54
N GLU A 128 -25.74 -6.26 -20.14
CA GLU A 128 -25.10 -6.26 -21.45
C GLU A 128 -23.76 -6.98 -21.36
N SER A 129 -23.47 -7.92 -22.23
CA SER A 129 -22.27 -8.76 -22.17
C SER A 129 -20.97 -7.95 -22.23
N ALA A 130 -19.90 -8.48 -21.64
CA ALA A 130 -18.56 -7.88 -21.73
C ALA A 130 -18.05 -7.78 -23.17
N ALA A 131 -18.44 -8.71 -24.06
CA ALA A 131 -18.11 -8.67 -25.48
C ALA A 131 -18.65 -7.40 -26.17
N VAL A 132 -19.91 -7.04 -25.92
CA VAL A 132 -20.52 -5.80 -26.45
C VAL A 132 -19.83 -4.56 -25.89
N LEU A 133 -19.50 -4.55 -24.58
CA LEU A 133 -18.71 -3.46 -23.99
C LEU A 133 -17.36 -3.30 -24.70
N LEU A 134 -16.64 -4.40 -24.96
CA LEU A 134 -15.36 -4.37 -25.65
C LEU A 134 -15.49 -3.92 -27.13
N GLU A 135 -16.57 -4.25 -27.81
CA GLU A 135 -16.84 -3.73 -29.15
C GLU A 135 -16.97 -2.21 -29.15
N ARG A 136 -17.71 -1.64 -28.22
CA ARG A 136 -17.81 -0.17 -28.06
C ARG A 136 -16.46 0.47 -27.74
N ILE A 137 -15.70 -0.12 -26.83
CA ILE A 137 -14.36 0.37 -26.49
C ILE A 137 -13.46 0.37 -27.74
N ARG A 138 -13.47 -0.70 -28.55
CA ARG A 138 -12.70 -0.79 -29.79
C ARG A 138 -13.17 0.21 -30.84
N ALA A 139 -14.48 0.44 -30.95
CA ALA A 139 -15.04 1.43 -31.86
C ALA A 139 -14.56 2.85 -31.50
N GLU A 140 -14.64 3.24 -30.22
CA GLU A 140 -14.14 4.53 -29.74
C GLU A 140 -12.62 4.66 -29.91
N LYS A 141 -11.86 3.63 -29.59
CA LYS A 141 -10.42 3.59 -29.83
C LYS A 141 -10.07 3.78 -31.29
N LYS A 142 -10.81 3.11 -32.19
CA LYS A 142 -10.65 3.26 -33.64
C LYS A 142 -10.96 4.67 -34.12
N ALA A 143 -12.02 5.28 -33.59
CA ALA A 143 -12.40 6.66 -33.92
C ALA A 143 -11.30 7.66 -33.50
N GLN A 144 -10.72 7.48 -32.31
CA GLN A 144 -9.65 8.36 -31.79
C GLN A 144 -8.30 8.16 -32.49
N LEU A 145 -7.94 6.92 -32.86
CA LEU A 145 -6.63 6.61 -33.46
C LEU A 145 -6.61 6.70 -35.00
N GLY A 146 -7.77 6.62 -35.62
CA GLY A 146 -7.90 6.69 -37.08
C GLY A 146 -7.00 5.65 -37.79
N LYS A 147 -6.13 6.11 -38.69
CA LYS A 147 -5.22 5.26 -39.46
C LYS A 147 -4.17 4.52 -38.62
N LYS A 148 -3.93 4.93 -37.36
CA LYS A 148 -3.00 4.29 -36.44
C LYS A 148 -3.63 3.13 -35.66
N TYR A 149 -4.92 2.90 -35.81
CA TYR A 149 -5.61 1.81 -35.14
C TYR A 149 -5.18 0.47 -35.70
N VAL A 150 -4.79 -0.43 -34.80
CA VAL A 150 -4.59 -1.83 -35.08
C VAL A 150 -5.59 -2.62 -34.25
N GLU A 151 -6.37 -3.46 -34.89
CA GLU A 151 -7.35 -4.30 -34.18
C GLU A 151 -6.62 -5.32 -33.30
N SER A 152 -7.04 -5.40 -32.05
CA SER A 152 -6.51 -6.38 -31.10
C SER A 152 -7.60 -6.85 -30.16
N TYR A 153 -7.71 -8.18 -29.95
CA TYR A 153 -8.64 -8.79 -29.01
C TYR A 153 -8.13 -10.15 -28.55
N ILE A 154 -8.58 -10.56 -27.37
CA ILE A 154 -8.32 -11.87 -26.79
C ILE A 154 -9.61 -12.69 -26.92
N TYR A 155 -9.48 -13.97 -27.23
CA TYR A 155 -10.58 -14.90 -27.32
C TYR A 155 -10.20 -16.30 -26.84
N LYS A 156 -11.18 -17.10 -26.44
CA LYS A 156 -11.00 -18.50 -26.09
C LYS A 156 -11.31 -19.37 -27.30
N GLY A 157 -10.37 -20.23 -27.70
CA GLY A 157 -10.55 -21.18 -28.78
C GLY A 157 -11.36 -22.42 -28.36
N ASP A 158 -11.76 -23.23 -29.35
CA ASP A 158 -12.48 -24.50 -29.13
C ASP A 158 -11.67 -25.54 -28.35
N ASP A 159 -10.35 -25.36 -28.34
CA ASP A 159 -9.38 -26.16 -27.57
C ASP A 159 -9.21 -25.70 -26.12
N ASN A 160 -10.05 -24.77 -25.65
CA ASN A 160 -9.98 -24.11 -24.35
C ASN A 160 -8.72 -23.27 -24.10
N CYS A 161 -7.88 -23.04 -25.11
CA CYS A 161 -6.73 -22.14 -25.04
C CYS A 161 -7.15 -20.70 -25.32
N TYR A 162 -6.39 -19.74 -24.74
CA TYR A 162 -6.58 -18.33 -25.00
C TYR A 162 -5.64 -17.83 -26.09
N TYR A 163 -6.19 -17.08 -27.01
CA TYR A 163 -5.46 -16.51 -28.15
C TYR A 163 -5.62 -15.00 -28.19
N GLU A 164 -4.53 -14.30 -28.52
CA GLU A 164 -4.58 -12.88 -28.84
C GLU A 164 -4.39 -12.69 -30.33
N LYS A 165 -5.33 -11.98 -30.98
CA LYS A 165 -5.21 -11.54 -32.36
C LYS A 165 -4.83 -10.08 -32.40
N VAL A 166 -3.78 -9.74 -33.13
CA VAL A 166 -3.28 -8.38 -33.37
C VAL A 166 -3.12 -8.18 -34.87
N GLY A 167 -4.03 -7.44 -35.49
CA GLY A 167 -4.09 -7.33 -36.95
C GLY A 167 -4.28 -8.70 -37.62
N LEU A 168 -3.27 -9.19 -38.32
CA LEU A 168 -3.29 -10.51 -39.01
C LEU A 168 -2.60 -11.62 -38.18
N GLU A 169 -1.90 -11.27 -37.12
CA GLU A 169 -1.15 -12.23 -36.30
C GLU A 169 -2.04 -12.77 -35.16
N THR A 170 -1.89 -14.07 -34.90
CA THR A 170 -2.54 -14.75 -33.76
C THR A 170 -1.48 -15.47 -32.95
N LYS A 171 -1.50 -15.27 -31.63
CA LYS A 171 -0.58 -15.86 -30.67
C LYS A 171 -1.36 -16.58 -29.58
N ASN A 172 -0.94 -17.79 -29.20
CA ASN A 172 -1.43 -18.43 -27.97
C ASN A 172 -0.86 -17.69 -26.75
N ILE A 173 -1.72 -17.30 -25.84
CA ILE A 173 -1.40 -16.55 -24.60
C ILE A 173 -1.95 -17.23 -23.35
N THR A 174 -2.29 -18.51 -23.43
CA THR A 174 -2.87 -19.27 -22.31
C THR A 174 -2.02 -19.15 -21.04
N ASP A 175 -0.69 -19.20 -21.17
CA ASP A 175 0.23 -19.06 -20.04
C ASP A 175 0.29 -17.63 -19.46
N GLU A 176 -0.24 -16.64 -20.17
CA GLU A 176 -0.32 -15.25 -19.70
C GLU A 176 -1.60 -14.98 -18.89
N ILE A 177 -2.59 -15.88 -18.93
CA ILE A 177 -3.87 -15.73 -18.21
C ILE A 177 -3.67 -16.06 -16.73
N PRO A 178 -3.92 -15.10 -15.83
CA PRO A 178 -3.54 -15.25 -14.43
C PRO A 178 -4.51 -16.12 -13.59
N PHE A 179 -5.78 -16.28 -14.02
CA PHE A 179 -6.82 -17.06 -13.35
C PHE A 179 -8.05 -17.25 -14.25
N ASP A 180 -8.98 -18.11 -13.85
CA ASP A 180 -10.24 -18.30 -14.54
C ASP A 180 -11.23 -17.17 -14.24
N ILE A 181 -12.03 -16.80 -15.25
CA ILE A 181 -13.11 -15.82 -15.16
C ILE A 181 -14.46 -16.46 -15.59
N PRO A 182 -15.61 -15.88 -15.19
CA PRO A 182 -16.91 -16.32 -15.68
C PRO A 182 -17.05 -16.22 -17.20
N ASP A 183 -17.85 -17.09 -17.80
CA ASP A 183 -18.11 -17.11 -19.26
C ASP A 183 -18.77 -15.83 -19.81
N THR A 184 -19.33 -15.00 -18.92
CA THR A 184 -19.91 -13.68 -19.26
C THR A 184 -18.87 -12.57 -19.31
N TRP A 185 -17.63 -12.85 -18.85
CA TRP A 185 -16.53 -11.90 -18.84
C TRP A 185 -15.59 -12.16 -20.01
N GLU A 186 -14.79 -11.16 -20.32
CA GLU A 186 -13.75 -11.21 -21.35
C GLU A 186 -12.40 -10.82 -20.78
N TRP A 187 -11.35 -11.15 -21.53
CA TRP A 187 -10.00 -10.66 -21.24
C TRP A 187 -9.60 -9.55 -22.21
N ALA A 188 -8.97 -8.50 -21.72
CA ALA A 188 -8.42 -7.46 -22.59
C ALA A 188 -7.07 -6.94 -22.09
N ARG A 189 -6.22 -6.47 -22.99
CA ARG A 189 -5.02 -5.72 -22.63
C ARG A 189 -5.37 -4.33 -22.11
N VAL A 190 -4.55 -3.79 -21.20
CA VAL A 190 -4.69 -2.40 -20.71
C VAL A 190 -4.77 -1.42 -21.87
N ASP A 191 -3.92 -1.56 -22.89
CA ASP A 191 -3.92 -0.70 -24.08
C ASP A 191 -5.21 -0.83 -24.93
N THR A 192 -6.00 -1.89 -24.76
CA THR A 192 -7.30 -2.01 -25.42
C THR A 192 -8.35 -1.17 -24.72
N LEU A 193 -8.30 -1.10 -23.38
CA LEU A 193 -9.28 -0.45 -22.55
C LEU A 193 -9.02 1.05 -22.39
N PHE A 194 -7.74 1.43 -22.34
CA PHE A 194 -7.32 2.76 -21.94
C PHE A 194 -6.39 3.43 -22.96
N GLN A 195 -6.61 4.72 -23.19
CA GLN A 195 -5.61 5.61 -23.76
C GLN A 195 -4.48 5.75 -22.75
N HIS A 196 -3.29 5.36 -23.12
CA HIS A 196 -2.13 5.33 -22.27
C HIS A 196 -1.15 6.45 -22.67
N ASN A 197 -0.86 7.35 -21.74
CA ASN A 197 0.15 8.39 -21.87
C ASN A 197 1.05 8.45 -20.65
N THR A 198 2.30 8.81 -20.84
CA THR A 198 3.22 9.23 -19.79
C THR A 198 3.31 10.75 -19.74
N GLY A 199 3.70 11.29 -18.59
CA GLY A 199 3.89 12.71 -18.42
C GLY A 199 5.15 13.29 -19.09
N LYS A 200 5.42 14.56 -18.82
CA LYS A 200 6.58 15.28 -19.33
C LYS A 200 7.85 14.96 -18.51
N ALA A 201 8.96 14.73 -19.20
CA ALA A 201 10.28 14.66 -18.58
C ALA A 201 10.72 16.03 -18.06
N LEU A 202 11.43 16.05 -16.93
CA LEU A 202 12.05 17.28 -16.42
C LEU A 202 13.12 17.77 -17.42
N ASN A 203 13.00 19.03 -17.82
CA ASN A 203 13.99 19.68 -18.64
C ASN A 203 14.21 21.11 -18.13
N SER A 204 15.30 21.32 -17.41
CA SER A 204 15.67 22.64 -16.86
C SER A 204 16.04 23.68 -17.93
N ALA A 205 16.39 23.25 -19.13
CA ALA A 205 16.69 24.14 -20.26
C ALA A 205 15.44 24.59 -21.02
N ASN A 206 14.24 24.09 -20.68
CA ASN A 206 13.01 24.50 -21.34
C ASN A 206 12.59 25.91 -20.89
N THR A 207 12.45 26.81 -21.86
CA THR A 207 12.02 28.21 -21.65
C THR A 207 10.65 28.50 -22.26
N LYS A 208 10.00 27.53 -22.90
CA LYS A 208 8.75 27.69 -23.63
C LYS A 208 7.56 27.08 -22.89
N GLY A 209 6.39 27.73 -23.02
CA GLY A 209 5.13 27.26 -22.46
C GLY A 209 4.70 28.00 -21.21
N ASN A 210 3.67 27.47 -20.53
CA ASN A 210 3.06 28.03 -19.33
C ASN A 210 3.42 27.20 -18.11
N TYR A 211 3.66 27.81 -16.95
CA TYR A 211 3.87 27.11 -15.71
C TYR A 211 2.60 26.33 -15.30
N ARG A 212 2.73 25.04 -15.07
CA ARG A 212 1.67 24.17 -14.56
C ARG A 212 2.19 23.35 -13.39
N GLU A 213 1.32 23.12 -12.42
CA GLU A 213 1.56 22.14 -11.36
C GLU A 213 1.50 20.74 -11.92
N TYR A 214 2.30 19.84 -11.35
CA TYR A 214 2.35 18.48 -11.83
C TYR A 214 2.57 17.46 -10.70
N ILE A 215 2.00 16.28 -10.90
CA ILE A 215 2.12 15.11 -10.04
C ILE A 215 3.42 14.36 -10.36
N THR A 216 4.15 14.02 -9.31
CA THR A 216 5.31 13.13 -9.32
C THR A 216 5.00 11.84 -8.58
N THR A 217 5.89 10.85 -8.67
CA THR A 217 5.76 9.60 -7.90
C THR A 217 5.69 9.82 -6.39
N SER A 218 6.26 10.92 -5.87
CA SER A 218 6.17 11.29 -4.44
C SER A 218 4.82 11.88 -4.03
N ASN A 219 3.99 12.28 -4.98
CA ASN A 219 2.65 12.78 -4.73
C ASN A 219 1.56 11.73 -4.87
N LEU A 220 1.84 10.61 -5.57
CA LEU A 220 0.89 9.52 -5.82
C LEU A 220 1.08 8.40 -4.79
N TYR A 221 0.04 8.07 -4.04
CA TYR A 221 -0.03 6.96 -3.10
C TYR A 221 -1.14 5.98 -3.51
N TRP A 222 -1.27 4.86 -2.84
CA TRP A 222 -2.40 3.96 -3.06
C TRP A 222 -3.70 4.65 -2.69
N ASN A 223 -4.59 4.79 -3.68
CA ASN A 223 -5.92 5.44 -3.58
C ASN A 223 -5.91 6.92 -3.14
N TYR A 224 -4.75 7.60 -3.12
CA TYR A 224 -4.72 8.96 -2.60
C TYR A 224 -3.57 9.78 -3.21
N PHE A 225 -3.73 11.14 -3.19
CA PHE A 225 -2.74 12.11 -3.65
C PHE A 225 -2.35 13.08 -2.54
N LYS A 226 -1.04 13.29 -2.38
CA LYS A 226 -0.50 14.33 -1.52
C LYS A 226 -0.31 15.61 -2.34
N LEU A 227 -1.22 16.60 -2.17
CA LEU A 227 -1.28 17.81 -2.98
C LEU A 227 -0.73 19.06 -2.29
N ASP A 228 -0.21 18.96 -1.08
CA ASP A 228 0.28 20.07 -0.24
C ASP A 228 1.66 20.62 -0.66
N SER A 229 2.38 19.95 -1.56
CA SER A 229 3.73 20.35 -2.01
C SER A 229 3.96 20.04 -3.49
N LEU A 230 3.15 20.65 -4.36
CA LEU A 230 3.25 20.45 -5.81
C LEU A 230 4.40 21.26 -6.40
N LYS A 231 5.09 20.66 -7.35
CA LYS A 231 6.12 21.33 -8.17
C LYS A 231 5.49 21.92 -9.40
N LYS A 232 6.16 22.94 -9.98
CA LYS A 232 5.77 23.59 -11.23
C LYS A 232 6.87 23.47 -12.27
N MET A 233 6.50 23.25 -13.52
CA MET A 233 7.38 23.37 -14.68
C MET A 233 6.62 23.92 -15.88
N LEU A 234 7.36 24.32 -16.91
CA LEU A 234 6.79 24.84 -18.16
C LEU A 234 6.24 23.70 -19.01
N PHE A 235 5.03 23.86 -19.52
CA PHE A 235 4.39 22.99 -20.50
C PHE A 235 3.94 23.80 -21.70
N THR A 236 4.21 23.33 -22.92
CA THR A 236 3.57 23.86 -24.13
C THR A 236 2.12 23.41 -24.21
N ASP A 237 1.31 24.00 -25.08
CA ASP A 237 -0.10 23.64 -25.24
C ASP A 237 -0.25 22.16 -25.67
N GLU A 238 0.60 21.69 -26.58
CA GLU A 238 0.64 20.26 -26.99
C GLU A 238 0.98 19.32 -25.83
N GLU A 239 1.92 19.75 -24.97
CA GLU A 239 2.28 18.96 -23.77
C GLU A 239 1.16 18.98 -22.72
N ILE A 240 0.43 20.10 -22.58
CA ILE A 240 -0.76 20.18 -21.71
C ILE A 240 -1.81 19.19 -22.19
N ASP A 241 -2.13 19.15 -23.48
CA ASP A 241 -3.10 18.21 -24.05
C ASP A 241 -2.72 16.75 -23.75
N LYS A 242 -1.43 16.44 -23.88
CA LYS A 242 -0.92 15.10 -23.62
C LYS A 242 -0.86 14.75 -22.13
N CYS A 243 -0.45 15.67 -21.27
CA CYS A 243 -0.09 15.40 -19.87
C CYS A 243 -1.16 15.80 -18.86
N SER A 244 -2.22 16.53 -19.28
CA SER A 244 -3.29 16.99 -18.38
C SER A 244 -4.15 15.84 -17.85
N LEU A 245 -4.58 16.01 -16.61
CA LEU A 245 -5.48 15.09 -15.93
C LEU A 245 -6.95 15.50 -16.11
N LYS A 246 -7.82 14.51 -16.17
CA LYS A 246 -9.28 14.64 -16.09
C LYS A 246 -9.81 13.71 -15.03
N LYS A 247 -10.92 14.09 -14.42
CA LYS A 247 -11.60 13.24 -13.44
C LYS A 247 -11.88 11.85 -14.04
N GLY A 248 -11.56 10.80 -13.26
CA GLY A 248 -11.66 9.40 -13.69
C GLY A 248 -10.38 8.83 -14.30
N ASP A 249 -9.32 9.62 -14.54
CA ASP A 249 -8.03 9.10 -14.98
C ASP A 249 -7.40 8.22 -13.89
N LEU A 250 -6.94 7.03 -14.27
CA LEU A 250 -6.20 6.13 -13.39
C LEU A 250 -4.70 6.38 -13.58
N LEU A 251 -4.03 6.83 -12.51
CA LEU A 251 -2.59 7.08 -12.51
C LEU A 251 -1.84 5.90 -11.93
N VAL A 252 -0.69 5.56 -12.54
CA VAL A 252 0.14 4.40 -12.15
C VAL A 252 1.60 4.82 -12.15
N CYS A 253 2.34 4.51 -11.06
CA CYS A 253 3.77 4.75 -10.97
C CYS A 253 4.57 3.76 -11.82
N GLU A 254 5.48 4.28 -12.67
CA GLU A 254 6.48 3.50 -13.42
C GLU A 254 7.63 3.05 -12.51
N GLY A 255 8.03 3.90 -11.55
CA GLY A 255 9.19 3.69 -10.69
C GLY A 255 8.90 3.96 -9.22
N GLY A 256 9.88 3.69 -8.36
CA GLY A 256 9.74 3.70 -6.92
C GLY A 256 8.94 2.48 -6.45
N ASP A 257 7.74 2.69 -5.92
CA ASP A 257 6.77 1.62 -5.70
C ASP A 257 6.01 1.33 -6.99
N ILE A 258 6.58 0.50 -7.84
CA ILE A 258 6.07 0.14 -9.18
C ILE A 258 4.63 -0.37 -9.10
N GLY A 259 3.75 0.20 -9.93
CA GLY A 259 2.33 -0.17 -9.99
C GLY A 259 1.45 0.54 -8.96
N ARG A 260 2.02 1.32 -8.04
CA ARG A 260 1.23 2.16 -7.13
C ARG A 260 0.35 3.10 -7.92
N SER A 261 -0.95 3.14 -7.57
CA SER A 261 -1.96 3.80 -8.38
C SER A 261 -3.04 4.49 -7.56
N ALA A 262 -3.68 5.49 -8.16
CA ALA A 262 -4.87 6.16 -7.65
C ALA A 262 -5.68 6.76 -8.79
N ILE A 263 -6.97 7.00 -8.55
CA ILE A 263 -7.88 7.63 -9.50
C ILE A 263 -7.92 9.13 -9.24
N TRP A 264 -7.71 9.92 -10.28
CA TRP A 264 -7.82 11.36 -10.19
C TRP A 264 -9.28 11.79 -10.11
N ASN A 265 -9.72 12.27 -8.96
CA ASN A 265 -11.11 12.67 -8.70
C ASN A 265 -11.30 14.18 -8.48
N PHE A 266 -10.33 14.99 -8.90
CA PHE A 266 -10.34 16.44 -8.71
C PHE A 266 -10.66 17.17 -10.03
N ASP A 267 -11.35 18.31 -9.91
CA ASP A 267 -11.67 19.20 -11.02
C ASP A 267 -10.70 20.41 -11.07
N ILE A 268 -9.43 20.18 -10.78
CA ILE A 268 -8.35 21.19 -10.83
C ILE A 268 -7.39 20.89 -11.99
N PRO A 269 -6.89 21.92 -12.70
CA PRO A 269 -5.90 21.74 -13.75
C PRO A 269 -4.61 21.14 -13.18
N MET A 270 -4.22 19.97 -13.67
CA MET A 270 -3.04 19.26 -13.20
C MET A 270 -2.38 18.53 -14.36
N CYS A 271 -1.03 18.47 -14.34
CA CYS A 271 -0.24 17.67 -15.27
C CYS A 271 0.50 16.54 -14.55
N ILE A 272 1.15 15.66 -15.29
CA ILE A 272 1.94 14.55 -14.76
C ILE A 272 3.37 14.56 -15.26
N GLN A 273 4.30 14.03 -14.42
CA GLN A 273 5.70 13.80 -14.77
C GLN A 273 5.87 12.46 -15.51
N ASN A 274 6.96 12.29 -16.25
CA ASN A 274 7.26 11.13 -17.11
C ASN A 274 7.28 9.77 -16.41
N HIS A 275 7.48 9.71 -15.09
CA HIS A 275 7.43 8.45 -14.31
C HIS A 275 6.04 8.12 -13.79
N ILE A 276 5.01 8.78 -14.32
CA ILE A 276 3.61 8.47 -14.07
C ILE A 276 2.93 8.17 -15.40
N HIS A 277 2.26 7.04 -15.43
CA HIS A 277 1.34 6.67 -16.50
C HIS A 277 -0.04 7.21 -16.19
N ARG A 278 -0.73 7.73 -17.19
CA ARG A 278 -2.15 8.07 -17.16
C ARG A 278 -2.90 7.09 -18.06
N LEU A 279 -3.83 6.38 -17.46
CA LEU A 279 -4.78 5.51 -18.13
C LEU A 279 -6.15 6.20 -18.16
N ARG A 280 -6.60 6.61 -19.34
CA ARG A 280 -7.92 7.21 -19.59
C ARG A 280 -8.74 6.25 -20.41
N ALA A 281 -9.89 5.81 -19.89
CA ALA A 281 -10.74 4.87 -20.61
C ALA A 281 -11.19 5.43 -21.97
N TYR A 282 -11.16 4.59 -23.01
CA TYR A 282 -11.69 4.97 -24.32
C TYR A 282 -13.21 5.09 -24.32
N PHE A 283 -13.87 4.29 -23.50
CA PHE A 283 -15.31 4.29 -23.30
C PHE A 283 -15.65 4.11 -21.82
N ALA A 284 -16.92 4.21 -21.45
CA ALA A 284 -17.38 4.07 -20.07
C ALA A 284 -16.98 2.73 -19.45
N VAL A 285 -16.21 2.79 -18.35
CA VAL A 285 -15.86 1.65 -17.49
C VAL A 285 -15.91 2.10 -16.04
N GLU A 286 -16.01 1.16 -15.10
CA GLU A 286 -15.83 1.46 -13.70
C GLU A 286 -14.32 1.46 -13.36
N THR A 287 -13.71 2.64 -13.40
CA THR A 287 -12.25 2.79 -13.22
C THR A 287 -11.76 2.21 -11.88
N LYS A 288 -12.59 2.27 -10.82
CA LYS A 288 -12.25 1.72 -9.51
C LYS A 288 -12.10 0.19 -9.55
N PHE A 289 -12.83 -0.51 -10.41
CA PHE A 289 -12.64 -1.93 -10.62
C PHE A 289 -11.21 -2.22 -11.11
N TYR A 290 -10.73 -1.49 -12.10
CA TYR A 290 -9.37 -1.68 -12.66
C TYR A 290 -8.27 -1.23 -11.69
N TYR A 291 -8.53 -0.22 -10.87
CA TYR A 291 -7.67 0.10 -9.73
C TYR A 291 -7.53 -1.10 -8.78
N CYS A 292 -8.64 -1.77 -8.42
CA CYS A 292 -8.62 -2.97 -7.58
C CYS A 292 -7.85 -4.12 -8.23
N VAL A 293 -7.96 -4.30 -9.55
CA VAL A 293 -7.17 -5.29 -10.30
C VAL A 293 -5.67 -4.99 -10.19
N LEU A 294 -5.24 -3.74 -10.43
CA LEU A 294 -3.83 -3.33 -10.30
C LEU A 294 -3.31 -3.53 -8.87
N TYR A 295 -4.09 -3.12 -7.87
CA TYR A 295 -3.73 -3.31 -6.47
C TYR A 295 -3.50 -4.79 -6.15
N LEU A 296 -4.44 -5.66 -6.54
CA LEU A 296 -4.30 -7.10 -6.30
C LEU A 296 -3.14 -7.71 -7.10
N TYR A 297 -2.92 -7.32 -8.34
CA TYR A 297 -1.79 -7.80 -9.15
C TYR A 297 -0.45 -7.44 -8.52
N LYS A 298 -0.35 -6.27 -7.89
CA LYS A 298 0.81 -5.90 -7.08
C LYS A 298 0.96 -6.82 -5.86
N GLN A 299 -0.11 -7.08 -5.12
CA GLN A 299 -0.10 -7.96 -3.92
C GLN A 299 0.21 -9.43 -4.27
N LEU A 300 -0.11 -9.87 -5.47
CA LEU A 300 0.20 -11.21 -5.99
C LEU A 300 1.60 -11.31 -6.62
N GLY A 301 2.34 -10.19 -6.72
CA GLY A 301 3.65 -10.15 -7.36
C GLY A 301 3.63 -10.28 -8.89
N ILE A 302 2.46 -10.14 -9.53
CA ILE A 302 2.32 -10.08 -10.99
C ILE A 302 2.97 -8.80 -11.52
N ILE A 303 2.86 -7.72 -10.76
CA ILE A 303 3.51 -6.42 -11.04
C ILE A 303 4.61 -6.19 -9.99
N GLY A 304 5.84 -5.91 -10.44
CA GLY A 304 6.98 -5.56 -9.57
C GLY A 304 7.52 -6.70 -8.71
N GLY A 305 7.18 -7.96 -9.02
CA GLY A 305 7.70 -9.15 -8.33
C GLY A 305 9.16 -9.45 -8.66
N LYS A 306 9.84 -10.19 -7.76
CA LYS A 306 11.16 -10.78 -8.05
C LYS A 306 10.97 -12.06 -8.89
N GLY A 307 11.62 -12.17 -10.03
CA GLY A 307 11.54 -13.35 -10.89
C GLY A 307 10.84 -13.08 -12.22
N ILE A 308 9.84 -13.87 -12.59
CA ILE A 308 9.12 -13.79 -13.88
C ILE A 308 8.23 -12.53 -13.97
N GLY A 309 8.02 -11.81 -12.85
CA GLY A 309 7.22 -10.60 -12.79
C GLY A 309 7.83 -9.41 -13.53
N ILE A 310 7.00 -8.43 -13.86
CA ILE A 310 7.40 -7.18 -14.50
C ILE A 310 8.26 -6.37 -13.53
N GLN A 311 9.55 -6.25 -13.80
CA GLN A 311 10.53 -5.55 -12.95
C GLN A 311 10.56 -4.04 -13.15
N GLY A 312 10.03 -3.55 -14.26
CA GLY A 312 9.86 -2.13 -14.55
C GLY A 312 8.59 -1.93 -15.36
N LEU A 313 7.78 -0.97 -14.98
CA LEU A 313 6.48 -0.75 -15.60
C LEU A 313 6.59 0.28 -16.73
N SER A 314 7.38 -0.05 -17.77
CA SER A 314 7.41 0.78 -18.98
C SER A 314 6.02 0.87 -19.61
N THR A 315 5.79 1.88 -20.46
CA THR A 315 4.54 2.03 -21.22
C THR A 315 4.13 0.73 -21.93
N LYS A 316 5.09 0.05 -22.57
CA LYS A 316 4.83 -1.22 -23.25
C LYS A 316 4.49 -2.35 -22.28
N ALA A 317 5.14 -2.40 -21.11
CA ALA A 317 4.89 -3.43 -20.11
C ALA A 317 3.50 -3.25 -19.47
N LEU A 318 3.14 -2.01 -19.08
CA LEU A 318 1.82 -1.71 -18.54
C LEU A 318 0.71 -1.99 -19.57
N GLY A 319 0.89 -1.56 -20.81
CA GLY A 319 -0.08 -1.77 -21.88
C GLY A 319 -0.38 -3.24 -22.20
N ARG A 320 0.60 -4.13 -21.95
CA ARG A 320 0.46 -5.58 -22.17
C ARG A 320 -0.18 -6.33 -21.01
N ILE A 321 -0.35 -5.73 -19.86
CA ILE A 321 -1.07 -6.39 -18.74
C ILE A 321 -2.47 -6.77 -19.18
N ILE A 322 -2.89 -8.00 -18.85
CA ILE A 322 -4.22 -8.51 -19.15
C ILE A 322 -5.14 -8.24 -17.97
N PHE A 323 -6.28 -7.61 -18.24
CA PHE A 323 -7.32 -7.33 -17.26
C PHE A 323 -8.58 -8.14 -17.54
N PRO A 324 -9.26 -8.65 -16.50
CA PRO A 324 -10.60 -9.19 -16.65
C PRO A 324 -11.60 -8.06 -16.92
N VAL A 325 -12.55 -8.30 -17.77
CA VAL A 325 -13.56 -7.32 -18.18
C VAL A 325 -14.94 -7.88 -17.90
N PRO A 326 -15.54 -7.53 -16.74
CA PRO A 326 -16.96 -7.83 -16.48
C PRO A 326 -17.90 -6.96 -17.34
N PRO A 327 -19.18 -7.35 -17.50
CA PRO A 327 -20.23 -6.42 -17.89
C PRO A 327 -20.18 -5.12 -17.09
N LEU A 328 -20.43 -3.96 -17.72
CA LEU A 328 -20.29 -2.65 -17.03
C LEU A 328 -21.19 -2.53 -15.79
N ALA A 329 -22.41 -3.06 -15.84
CA ALA A 329 -23.29 -3.05 -14.68
C ALA A 329 -22.74 -3.93 -13.54
N GLU A 330 -22.14 -5.07 -13.88
CA GLU A 330 -21.49 -5.95 -12.90
C GLU A 330 -20.24 -5.31 -12.28
N GLN A 331 -19.41 -4.58 -13.07
CA GLN A 331 -18.28 -3.80 -12.53
C GLN A 331 -18.74 -2.85 -11.41
N LYS A 332 -19.85 -2.15 -11.61
CA LYS A 332 -20.43 -1.22 -10.62
C LYS A 332 -20.92 -1.96 -9.38
N ARG A 333 -21.67 -3.06 -9.53
CA ARG A 333 -22.14 -3.88 -8.39
C ARG A 333 -20.98 -4.45 -7.59
N ILE A 334 -19.92 -4.88 -8.25
CA ILE A 334 -18.69 -5.36 -7.58
C ILE A 334 -18.10 -4.26 -6.71
N ILE A 335 -17.96 -3.04 -7.25
CA ILE A 335 -17.38 -1.92 -6.49
C ILE A 335 -18.28 -1.46 -5.34
N GLU A 336 -19.60 -1.44 -5.53
CA GLU A 336 -20.55 -1.18 -4.47
C GLU A 336 -20.42 -2.20 -3.33
N GLN A 337 -20.35 -3.48 -3.67
CA GLN A 337 -20.19 -4.55 -2.67
C GLN A 337 -18.86 -4.47 -1.95
N ILE A 338 -17.76 -4.20 -2.66
CA ILE A 338 -16.44 -3.95 -2.06
C ILE A 338 -16.53 -2.80 -1.06
N ASN A 339 -17.10 -1.66 -1.44
CA ASN A 339 -17.25 -0.50 -0.56
C ASN A 339 -18.05 -0.83 0.71
N VAL A 340 -19.15 -1.59 0.58
CA VAL A 340 -19.97 -2.04 1.72
C VAL A 340 -19.16 -2.92 2.66
N ILE A 341 -18.38 -3.88 2.15
CA ILE A 341 -17.58 -4.78 2.98
C ILE A 341 -16.46 -3.99 3.69
N PHE A 342 -15.72 -3.14 2.96
CA PHE A 342 -14.61 -2.39 3.55
C PHE A 342 -15.08 -1.34 4.57
N SER A 343 -16.23 -0.70 4.34
CA SER A 343 -16.81 0.21 5.34
C SER A 343 -17.12 -0.48 6.68
N LYS A 344 -17.55 -1.77 6.64
CA LYS A 344 -17.76 -2.59 7.84
C LYS A 344 -16.46 -2.97 8.52
N LEU A 345 -15.37 -3.11 7.76
CA LEU A 345 -14.04 -3.40 8.27
C LEU A 345 -13.32 -2.14 8.77
N LYS A 346 -13.95 -0.94 8.68
CA LYS A 346 -13.35 0.38 8.98
C LYS A 346 -12.07 0.63 8.15
N ASP A 347 -12.03 0.11 6.95
CA ASP A 347 -10.92 0.27 6.02
C ASP A 347 -11.39 0.93 4.73
N GLU A 348 -10.49 1.62 4.02
CA GLU A 348 -10.74 2.20 2.69
C GLU A 348 -9.80 1.55 1.67
N ILE A 349 -10.31 1.34 0.46
CA ILE A 349 -9.51 0.98 -0.71
C ILE A 349 -9.19 2.22 -1.50
#